data_e1319cbb5a2ece3863685f154010775e
#
_entry.id   e1319cbb5a2ece3863685f154010775e
#
_cell.length_a   1.000
_cell.length_b   1.000
_cell.length_c   1.000
_cell.angle_alpha   90.00
_cell.angle_beta   90.00
_cell.angle_gamma   90.00
#
_symmetry.space_group_name_H-M   'P 1'
#
loop_
_entity.id
_entity.type
_entity.pdbx_description
1 polymer ?
#
loop_
_entity_poly.entity_id
_entity_poly.type
_entity_poly.pdbx_seq_one_letter_code
_entity_poly.pdbx_strand_id
1 'polypeptide(L)'
;PGNLGAMIQGIRNGRYLGIAGSRARKSVLMVQDIASLVPLLAEKGGVYNVCDSYHPSFRELEAVICKQLNKKIPFSIPYWAAECMALVGDCLGKKAPINSLKLKKITESLTFSNEKAMRELGWKPTRVLENFKIE
;
A
#
# COMPACT_ATOMS: atom_id res chain seq x y z
N PRO A 1 -5.46 -6.97 -8.72
CA PRO A 1 -6.28 -5.76 -8.77
C PRO A 1 -5.97 -4.89 -7.54
N GLY A 2 -6.15 -3.60 -7.64
CA GLY A 2 -5.85 -2.61 -6.60
C GLY A 2 -4.50 -1.91 -6.78
N ASN A 3 -4.20 -0.95 -5.89
CA ASN A 3 -3.04 -0.07 -6.02
C ASN A 3 -1.70 -0.82 -5.97
N LEU A 4 -1.59 -1.85 -5.12
CA LEU A 4 -0.38 -2.65 -5.01
C LEU A 4 -0.14 -3.49 -6.27
N GLY A 5 -1.18 -4.10 -6.82
CA GLY A 5 -1.09 -4.84 -8.09
C GLY A 5 -0.68 -3.93 -9.25
N ALA A 6 -1.25 -2.71 -9.32
CA ALA A 6 -0.86 -1.72 -10.32
C ALA A 6 0.61 -1.29 -10.18
N MET A 7 1.09 -1.12 -8.93
CA MET A 7 2.49 -0.81 -8.64
C MET A 7 3.41 -1.93 -9.12
N ILE A 8 3.11 -3.19 -8.78
CA ILE A 8 3.90 -4.36 -9.21
C ILE A 8 3.99 -4.42 -10.73
N GLN A 9 2.86 -4.31 -11.43
CA GLN A 9 2.83 -4.33 -12.88
C GLN A 9 3.56 -3.14 -13.50
N GLY A 10 3.41 -1.95 -12.92
CA GLY A 10 4.13 -0.75 -13.35
C GLY A 10 5.64 -0.91 -13.23
N ILE A 11 6.13 -1.45 -12.11
CA ILE A 11 7.56 -1.71 -11.88
C ILE A 11 8.06 -2.83 -12.82
N ARG A 12 7.30 -3.92 -12.96
CA ARG A 12 7.62 -5.03 -13.88
C ARG A 12 7.82 -4.53 -15.30
N ASN A 13 6.96 -3.63 -15.76
CA ASN A 13 6.95 -3.07 -17.11
C ASN A 13 7.84 -1.82 -17.29
N GLY A 14 8.53 -1.36 -16.24
CA GLY A 14 9.36 -0.15 -16.29
C GLY A 14 8.57 1.16 -16.50
N ARG A 15 7.28 1.18 -16.17
CA ARG A 15 6.37 2.33 -16.35
C ARG A 15 5.92 2.97 -15.04
N TYR A 16 6.45 2.51 -13.91
CA TYR A 16 6.11 3.08 -12.62
C TYR A 16 7.00 4.29 -12.31
N LEU A 17 6.38 5.35 -11.82
CA LEU A 17 7.04 6.55 -11.34
C LEU A 17 6.73 6.72 -9.85
N GLY A 18 7.76 6.85 -9.04
CA GLY A 18 7.63 7.20 -7.64
C GLY A 18 7.37 8.70 -7.45
N ILE A 19 6.90 9.08 -6.27
CA ILE A 19 6.75 10.50 -5.90
C ILE A 19 7.76 10.82 -4.80
N ALA A 20 8.69 11.71 -5.12
CA ALA A 20 9.73 12.15 -4.19
C ALA A 20 9.10 12.90 -3.00
N GLY A 21 9.64 12.66 -1.80
CA GLY A 21 9.19 13.32 -0.58
C GLY A 21 7.87 12.79 0.00
N SER A 22 7.19 11.85 -0.66
CA SER A 22 6.00 11.22 -0.06
C SER A 22 6.39 10.38 1.16
N ARG A 23 5.89 10.79 2.32
CA ARG A 23 6.02 10.06 3.59
C ARG A 23 4.76 9.30 3.95
N ALA A 24 3.81 9.23 3.03
CA ALA A 24 2.53 8.58 3.24
C ALA A 24 2.71 7.11 3.61
N ARG A 25 2.05 6.71 4.68
CA ARG A 25 2.06 5.34 5.19
C ARG A 25 0.69 4.71 5.03
N LYS A 26 0.67 3.41 4.80
CA LYS A 26 -0.57 2.66 4.62
C LYS A 26 -0.61 1.46 5.54
N SER A 27 -1.76 1.24 6.16
CA SER A 27 -2.03 -0.04 6.77
C SER A 27 -2.17 -1.11 5.69
N VAL A 28 -1.43 -2.18 5.86
CA VAL A 28 -1.41 -3.36 4.99
C VAL A 28 -1.64 -4.60 5.82
N LEU A 29 -2.06 -5.67 5.19
CA LEU A 29 -2.33 -6.94 5.86
C LEU A 29 -2.10 -8.09 4.88
N MET A 30 -1.53 -9.18 5.37
CA MET A 30 -1.44 -10.44 4.61
C MET A 30 -2.81 -11.14 4.62
N VAL A 31 -3.19 -11.70 3.49
CA VAL A 31 -4.48 -12.41 3.38
C VAL A 31 -4.55 -13.65 4.28
N GLN A 32 -3.41 -14.29 4.53
CA GLN A 32 -3.28 -15.42 5.43
C GLN A 32 -3.61 -15.04 6.89
N ASP A 33 -3.28 -13.81 7.29
CA ASP A 33 -3.59 -13.31 8.63
C ASP A 33 -5.09 -13.11 8.84
N ILE A 34 -5.84 -12.80 7.78
CA ILE A 34 -7.31 -12.76 7.82
C ILE A 34 -7.86 -14.16 8.11
N ALA A 35 -7.33 -15.18 7.44
CA ALA A 35 -7.78 -16.55 7.65
C ALA A 35 -7.57 -17.02 9.10
N SER A 36 -6.46 -16.65 9.73
CA SER A 36 -6.18 -16.96 11.13
C SER A 36 -7.06 -16.18 12.11
N LEU A 37 -7.56 -15.02 11.70
CA LEU A 37 -8.40 -14.17 12.53
C LEU A 37 -9.87 -14.62 12.59
N VAL A 38 -10.38 -15.20 11.50
CA VAL A 38 -11.80 -15.57 11.38
C VAL A 38 -12.32 -16.45 12.55
N PRO A 39 -11.63 -17.51 12.99
CA PRO A 39 -12.09 -18.31 14.13
C PRO A 39 -12.18 -17.49 15.43
N LEU A 40 -11.20 -16.62 15.67
CA LEU A 40 -11.17 -15.77 16.88
C LEU A 40 -12.34 -14.77 16.91
N LEU A 41 -12.70 -14.23 15.75
CA LEU A 41 -13.86 -13.34 15.59
C LEU A 41 -15.18 -14.09 15.80
N ALA A 42 -15.26 -15.34 15.36
CA ALA A 42 -16.46 -16.16 15.52
C ALA A 42 -16.76 -16.43 17.00
N GLU A 43 -15.73 -16.56 17.83
CA GLU A 43 -15.89 -16.78 19.27
C GLU A 43 -16.24 -15.52 20.04
N LYS A 44 -15.58 -14.40 19.76
CA LYS A 44 -15.71 -13.16 20.54
C LYS A 44 -16.68 -12.12 19.94
N GLY A 45 -16.87 -12.15 18.63
CA GLY A 45 -17.64 -11.12 17.94
C GLY A 45 -16.97 -9.74 18.01
N GLY A 46 -17.70 -8.69 17.60
CA GLY A 46 -17.24 -7.31 17.70
C GLY A 46 -16.70 -6.74 16.39
N VAL A 47 -16.22 -5.47 16.45
CA VAL A 47 -15.61 -4.76 15.33
C VAL A 47 -14.16 -4.44 15.66
N TYR A 48 -13.28 -4.82 14.78
CA TYR A 48 -11.83 -4.65 14.93
C TYR A 48 -11.21 -4.09 13.67
N ASN A 49 -10.28 -3.14 13.85
CA ASN A 49 -9.35 -2.79 12.79
C ASN A 49 -8.24 -3.83 12.74
N VAL A 50 -7.90 -4.29 11.55
CA VAL A 50 -6.87 -5.30 11.35
C VAL A 50 -5.85 -4.82 10.33
N CYS A 51 -4.59 -4.90 10.69
CA CYS A 51 -3.46 -4.54 9.84
C CYS A 51 -2.18 -5.16 10.41
N ASP A 52 -1.12 -5.17 9.61
CA ASP A 52 0.24 -5.35 10.10
C ASP A 52 0.55 -4.22 11.10
N SER A 53 1.21 -4.52 12.19
CA SER A 53 1.63 -3.52 13.20
C SER A 53 2.65 -2.52 12.65
N TYR A 54 3.16 -2.72 11.46
CA TYR A 54 4.00 -1.80 10.73
C TYR A 54 3.25 -1.20 9.53
N HIS A 55 3.32 0.10 9.38
CA HIS A 55 2.68 0.81 8.27
C HIS A 55 3.73 1.23 7.25
N PRO A 56 3.96 0.45 6.19
CA PRO A 56 4.97 0.78 5.20
C PRO A 56 4.61 2.05 4.43
N SER A 57 5.64 2.80 4.05
CA SER A 57 5.55 3.82 3.02
C SER A 57 5.53 3.17 1.64
N PHE A 58 5.06 3.91 0.63
CA PHE A 58 5.14 3.45 -0.76
C PHE A 58 6.58 3.17 -1.19
N ARG A 59 7.56 3.94 -0.70
CA ARG A 59 8.97 3.74 -1.03
C ARG A 59 9.52 2.43 -0.46
N GLU A 60 9.11 2.03 0.73
CA GLU A 60 9.48 0.73 1.30
C GLU A 60 8.86 -0.42 0.50
N LEU A 61 7.60 -0.29 0.09
CA LEU A 61 6.95 -1.25 -0.81
C LEU A 61 7.64 -1.34 -2.18
N GLU A 62 7.98 -0.19 -2.79
CA GLU A 62 8.76 -0.12 -4.03
C GLU A 62 10.08 -0.89 -3.91
N ALA A 63 10.83 -0.65 -2.82
CA ALA A 63 12.11 -1.30 -2.60
C ALA A 63 11.99 -2.84 -2.50
N VAL A 64 10.98 -3.33 -1.77
CA VAL A 64 10.72 -4.77 -1.64
C VAL A 64 10.31 -5.36 -2.99
N ILE A 65 9.42 -4.71 -3.72
CA ILE A 65 8.97 -5.15 -5.05
C ILE A 65 10.12 -5.18 -6.03
N CYS A 66 10.92 -4.11 -6.09
CA CYS A 66 12.08 -4.02 -6.98
C CYS A 66 13.11 -5.13 -6.68
N LYS A 67 13.38 -5.39 -5.39
CA LYS A 67 14.26 -6.47 -4.97
C LYS A 67 13.76 -7.83 -5.45
N GLN A 68 12.48 -8.13 -5.29
CA GLN A 68 11.89 -9.40 -5.72
C GLN A 68 11.85 -9.56 -7.25
N LEU A 69 11.62 -8.48 -7.97
CA LEU A 69 11.58 -8.48 -9.44
C LEU A 69 12.98 -8.33 -10.09
N ASN A 70 14.04 -8.20 -9.29
CA ASN A 70 15.40 -7.89 -9.76
C ASN A 70 15.43 -6.64 -10.66
N LYS A 71 14.73 -5.59 -10.26
CA LYS A 71 14.62 -4.29 -10.94
C LYS A 71 15.28 -3.18 -10.13
N LYS A 72 15.77 -2.15 -10.83
CA LYS A 72 16.23 -0.93 -10.17
C LYS A 72 15.04 -0.15 -9.59
N ILE A 73 15.30 0.58 -8.51
CA ILE A 73 14.28 1.47 -7.92
C ILE A 73 13.87 2.50 -8.97
N PRO A 74 12.56 2.69 -9.21
CA PRO A 74 12.04 3.61 -10.19
C PRO A 74 12.45 5.05 -9.92
N PHE A 75 12.53 5.82 -10.98
CA PHE A 75 12.74 7.27 -10.86
C PHE A 75 11.56 7.91 -10.12
N SER A 76 11.87 8.82 -9.20
CA SER A 76 10.86 9.57 -8.46
C SER A 76 10.77 10.98 -8.98
N ILE A 77 9.56 11.41 -9.32
CA ILE A 77 9.29 12.80 -9.74
C ILE A 77 9.04 13.67 -8.51
N PRO A 78 9.43 14.96 -8.54
CA PRO A 78 9.08 15.90 -7.49
C PRO A 78 7.57 16.04 -7.33
N TYR A 79 7.12 16.32 -6.09
CA TYR A 79 5.69 16.42 -5.78
C TYR A 79 4.96 17.46 -6.66
N TRP A 80 5.58 18.65 -6.89
CA TRP A 80 5.00 19.67 -7.74
C TRP A 80 4.76 19.21 -9.19
N ALA A 81 5.67 18.39 -9.73
CA ALA A 81 5.50 17.83 -11.07
C ALA A 81 4.35 16.82 -11.11
N ALA A 82 4.21 16.01 -10.04
CA ALA A 82 3.07 15.10 -9.89
C ALA A 82 1.74 15.86 -9.80
N GLU A 83 1.71 17.02 -9.13
CA GLU A 83 0.52 17.90 -9.08
C GLU A 83 0.15 18.44 -10.47
N CYS A 84 1.11 18.97 -11.21
CA CYS A 84 0.87 19.43 -12.59
C CYS A 84 0.32 18.31 -13.48
N MET A 85 0.90 17.10 -13.39
CA MET A 85 0.42 15.94 -14.13
C MET A 85 -1.00 15.52 -13.69
N ALA A 86 -1.31 15.63 -12.40
CA ALA A 86 -2.62 15.31 -11.87
C ALA A 86 -3.70 16.27 -12.36
N LEU A 87 -3.41 17.59 -12.42
CA LEU A 87 -4.31 18.60 -12.97
C LEU A 87 -4.63 18.34 -14.45
N VAL A 88 -3.61 18.03 -15.26
CA VAL A 88 -3.82 17.60 -16.65
C VAL A 88 -4.66 16.33 -16.71
N GLY A 89 -4.41 15.40 -15.81
CA GLY A 89 -5.17 14.16 -15.70
C GLY A 89 -6.63 14.36 -15.33
N ASP A 90 -6.96 15.39 -14.56
CA ASP A 90 -8.34 15.74 -14.24
C ASP A 90 -9.12 16.15 -15.49
N CYS A 91 -8.47 16.84 -16.43
CA CYS A 91 -9.06 17.20 -17.73
C CYS A 91 -9.28 15.96 -18.62
N LEU A 92 -8.41 14.94 -18.52
CA LEU A 92 -8.52 13.69 -19.28
C LEU A 92 -9.53 12.70 -18.66
N GLY A 93 -10.02 12.99 -17.46
CA GLY A 93 -11.04 12.21 -16.77
C GLY A 93 -10.56 10.87 -16.21
N LYS A 94 -11.49 9.92 -16.03
CA LYS A 94 -11.26 8.64 -15.34
C LYS A 94 -10.18 7.74 -15.97
N LYS A 95 -9.88 7.92 -17.25
CA LYS A 95 -8.87 7.13 -17.98
C LYS A 95 -7.44 7.61 -17.76
N ALA A 96 -7.25 8.79 -17.15
CA ALA A 96 -5.92 9.32 -16.87
C ALA A 96 -5.12 8.37 -15.95
N PRO A 97 -3.83 8.14 -16.24
CA PRO A 97 -2.96 7.31 -15.41
C PRO A 97 -2.80 7.90 -14.00
N ILE A 98 -2.76 9.24 -13.89
CA ILE A 98 -2.76 9.99 -12.64
C ILE A 98 -3.79 11.13 -12.73
N ASN A 99 -4.46 11.43 -11.62
CA ASN A 99 -5.33 12.59 -11.42
C ASN A 99 -5.26 13.01 -9.95
N SER A 100 -5.87 14.15 -9.59
CA SER A 100 -5.79 14.71 -8.24
C SER A 100 -6.28 13.73 -7.16
N LEU A 101 -7.35 12.96 -7.41
CA LEU A 101 -7.83 11.95 -6.47
C LEU A 101 -6.85 10.79 -6.28
N LYS A 102 -6.20 10.33 -7.35
CA LYS A 102 -5.19 9.26 -7.28
C LYS A 102 -3.93 9.77 -6.59
N LEU A 103 -3.49 10.99 -6.90
CA LEU A 103 -2.35 11.62 -6.25
C LEU A 103 -2.59 11.75 -4.75
N LYS A 104 -3.73 12.28 -4.33
CA LYS A 104 -4.13 12.40 -2.93
C LYS A 104 -4.09 11.03 -2.21
N LYS A 105 -4.64 9.99 -2.82
CA LYS A 105 -4.59 8.62 -2.26
C LYS A 105 -3.17 8.08 -2.07
N ILE A 106 -2.22 8.50 -2.88
CA ILE A 106 -0.82 8.05 -2.79
C ILE A 106 -0.04 8.87 -1.76
N THR A 107 -0.37 10.15 -1.60
CA THR A 107 0.40 11.09 -0.77
C THR A 107 -0.15 11.27 0.65
N GLU A 108 -1.40 10.91 0.91
CA GLU A 108 -1.98 10.92 2.26
C GLU A 108 -1.75 9.60 2.98
N SER A 109 -1.45 9.67 4.27
CA SER A 109 -1.38 8.49 5.13
C SER A 109 -2.78 7.97 5.44
N LEU A 110 -2.91 6.65 5.46
CA LEU A 110 -4.10 5.94 5.90
C LEU A 110 -3.66 4.76 6.75
N THR A 111 -3.68 4.97 8.06
CA THR A 111 -3.20 4.00 9.04
C THR A 111 -4.26 3.76 10.11
N PHE A 112 -4.32 2.53 10.59
CA PHE A 112 -5.23 2.09 11.64
C PHE A 112 -4.44 1.38 12.72
N SER A 113 -4.83 1.54 14.00
CA SER A 113 -4.30 0.73 15.08
C SER A 113 -5.01 -0.63 15.12
N ASN A 114 -4.24 -1.69 15.27
CA ASN A 114 -4.73 -3.07 15.47
C ASN A 114 -4.60 -3.51 16.94
N GLU A 115 -4.25 -2.60 17.86
CA GLU A 115 -4.01 -2.92 19.27
C GLU A 115 -5.19 -3.60 19.94
N LYS A 116 -6.42 -3.18 19.62
CA LYS A 116 -7.64 -3.81 20.15
C LYS A 116 -7.71 -5.28 19.73
N ALA A 117 -7.47 -5.58 18.46
CA ALA A 117 -7.49 -6.95 17.96
C ALA A 117 -6.39 -7.81 18.61
N MET A 118 -5.19 -7.27 18.74
CA MET A 118 -4.07 -7.97 19.39
C MET A 118 -4.37 -8.27 20.87
N ARG A 119 -4.87 -7.28 21.63
CA ARG A 119 -5.15 -7.41 23.04
C ARG A 119 -6.33 -8.35 23.34
N GLU A 120 -7.43 -8.20 22.64
CA GLU A 120 -8.68 -8.88 22.95
C GLU A 120 -8.78 -10.26 22.31
N LEU A 121 -8.18 -10.45 21.13
CA LEU A 121 -8.21 -11.71 20.39
C LEU A 121 -6.92 -12.54 20.53
N GLY A 122 -5.85 -11.97 21.11
CA GLY A 122 -4.53 -12.59 21.11
C GLY A 122 -3.93 -12.77 19.72
N TRP A 123 -4.51 -12.10 18.73
CA TRP A 123 -4.10 -12.20 17.33
C TRP A 123 -2.76 -11.52 17.07
N LYS A 124 -1.90 -12.16 16.28
CA LYS A 124 -0.56 -11.65 15.95
C LYS A 124 -0.39 -11.61 14.42
N PRO A 125 -0.43 -10.43 13.80
CA PRO A 125 -0.24 -10.31 12.35
C PRO A 125 1.21 -10.54 11.93
N THR A 126 1.37 -11.02 10.71
CA THR A 126 2.66 -11.21 10.07
C THR A 126 3.13 -9.91 9.43
N ARG A 127 4.42 -9.61 9.50
CA ARG A 127 4.98 -8.43 8.83
C ARG A 127 4.94 -8.58 7.31
N VAL A 128 4.17 -7.70 6.66
CA VAL A 128 3.97 -7.74 5.21
C VAL A 128 5.27 -7.53 4.44
N LEU A 129 6.09 -6.55 4.80
CA LEU A 129 7.35 -6.27 4.08
C LEU A 129 8.34 -7.43 4.06
N GLU A 130 8.31 -8.27 5.10
CA GLU A 130 9.22 -9.40 5.25
C GLU A 130 8.69 -10.67 4.56
N ASN A 131 7.37 -10.83 4.52
CA ASN A 131 6.72 -12.08 4.11
C ASN A 131 5.97 -11.99 2.77
N PHE A 132 5.77 -10.78 2.26
CA PHE A 132 5.12 -10.56 0.97
C PHE A 132 5.97 -11.14 -0.17
N LYS A 133 5.34 -11.98 -1.00
CA LYS A 133 5.96 -12.58 -2.19
C LYS A 133 5.15 -12.23 -3.43
N ILE A 134 5.85 -11.94 -4.51
CA ILE A 134 5.27 -11.69 -5.84
C ILE A 134 5.34 -13.00 -6.62
N GLU A 135 4.19 -13.48 -7.01
CA GLU A 135 4.05 -14.62 -7.95
C GLU A 135 4.30 -14.18 -9.39
#